data_78af559f64d899d4b4318abe96f6fe4e
#
_entry.id   78af559f64d899d4b4318abe96f6fe4e
#
_cell.length_a   1.000
_cell.length_b   1.000
_cell.length_c   1.000
_cell.angle_alpha   90.00
_cell.angle_beta   90.00
_cell.angle_gamma   90.00
#
_symmetry.space_group_name_H-M   'P 1'
#
loop_
_entity.id
_entity.type
_entity.pdbx_description
1 polymer ?
#
loop_
_entity_poly.entity_id
_entity_poly.type
_entity_poly.pdbx_seq_one_letter_code
_entity_poly.pdbx_strand_id
1 'polypeptide(L)'
;MVMADQPTMFDPHERTSWYIDDAIVRLRLWGTEYAHPLPEPPAPRVSLKLGSADTCAVQLRDKAGRLSREHAMLVPEATGWEIHDLGSKNGLWVAGARTTKATLQAGVKIRLGGLTLVAESLKFVGLRSLVCRLLGWAPERHAEVDEALQSLRDSAIERTPLILIGSGDLAPVAARLHRVILGPEAPFLAYDGSDVSAAIHAAMNGTLCVPIRGHARASAIADAVHAVEITARPRLVLCASKASQAAALGGKPGQFAVIAMPPLSARGDEVLRIVHEAGQDLAREMGAQSTGFTTHDLERLQTFKFSGMDDLEDSLRRVIVMRVWGVTAGAKKLGLKHSSLSTWARSKNRNLST
;
A
#
# COMPACT_ATOMS: atom_id res chain seq x y z
N MET A 1 7.67 39.28 -23.41
CA MET A 1 8.07 37.99 -23.97
C MET A 1 8.06 36.99 -22.80
N VAL A 2 6.91 36.38 -22.58
CA VAL A 2 6.68 35.42 -21.49
C VAL A 2 7.20 34.09 -21.95
N MET A 3 8.23 33.56 -21.26
CA MET A 3 8.71 32.21 -21.50
C MET A 3 7.63 31.23 -21.09
N ALA A 4 7.17 30.43 -22.04
CA ALA A 4 6.29 29.30 -21.78
C ALA A 4 7.05 28.24 -20.99
N ASP A 5 6.51 27.93 -19.82
CA ASP A 5 6.94 26.82 -18.96
C ASP A 5 6.82 25.51 -19.75
N GLN A 6 7.96 24.88 -20.06
CA GLN A 6 7.96 23.57 -20.69
C GLN A 6 7.56 22.53 -19.65
N PRO A 7 6.64 21.60 -19.95
CA PRO A 7 6.33 20.53 -19.05
C PRO A 7 7.59 19.68 -18.84
N THR A 8 7.97 19.50 -17.60
CA THR A 8 9.07 18.63 -17.18
C THR A 8 8.84 17.23 -17.76
N MET A 9 9.63 16.84 -18.75
CA MET A 9 9.64 15.47 -19.26
C MET A 9 10.12 14.55 -18.14
N PHE A 10 9.26 13.65 -17.71
CA PHE A 10 9.63 12.58 -16.78
C PHE A 10 10.83 11.78 -17.34
N ASP A 11 11.90 11.72 -16.56
CA ASP A 11 13.09 10.92 -16.90
C ASP A 11 12.74 9.42 -16.88
N PRO A 12 13.03 8.66 -17.95
CA PRO A 12 12.81 7.21 -17.98
C PRO A 12 13.59 6.44 -16.89
N HIS A 13 14.61 7.05 -16.28
CA HIS A 13 15.39 6.47 -15.17
C HIS A 13 14.68 6.54 -13.81
N GLU A 14 13.62 7.33 -13.64
CA GLU A 14 12.79 7.35 -12.41
C GLU A 14 11.92 6.09 -12.20
N ARG A 15 11.87 5.17 -13.16
CA ARG A 15 11.06 3.93 -13.10
C ARG A 15 11.46 2.97 -11.97
N THR A 16 12.61 3.14 -11.33
CA THR A 16 13.10 2.23 -10.29
C THR A 16 12.47 2.41 -8.92
N SER A 17 11.78 3.52 -8.67
CA SER A 17 11.22 3.84 -7.36
C SER A 17 9.77 3.39 -7.14
N TRP A 18 9.05 3.00 -8.20
CA TRP A 18 7.66 2.55 -8.16
C TRP A 18 7.51 1.19 -8.86
N TYR A 19 7.88 0.11 -8.13
CA TYR A 19 7.84 -1.28 -8.66
C TYR A 19 6.42 -1.74 -9.05
N ILE A 20 5.39 -1.04 -8.58
CA ILE A 20 3.98 -1.29 -8.88
C ILE A 20 3.58 -0.82 -10.28
N ASP A 21 4.40 0.03 -10.92
CA ASP A 21 4.15 0.49 -12.28
C ASP A 21 4.29 -0.68 -13.27
N ASP A 22 3.15 -1.10 -13.80
CA ASP A 22 2.98 -2.24 -14.70
C ASP A 22 1.76 -1.96 -15.58
N ALA A 23 1.45 -2.83 -16.52
CA ALA A 23 0.31 -2.66 -17.43
C ALA A 23 -0.99 -2.35 -16.66
N ILE A 24 -1.64 -1.25 -17.06
CA ILE A 24 -2.92 -0.85 -16.47
C ILE A 24 -4.01 -1.78 -16.95
N VAL A 25 -4.70 -2.42 -16.01
CA VAL A 25 -5.74 -3.42 -16.30
C VAL A 25 -7.15 -2.92 -16.03
N ARG A 26 -7.29 -1.80 -15.29
CA ARG A 26 -8.61 -1.23 -15.01
C ARG A 26 -8.53 0.24 -14.57
N LEU A 27 -9.66 0.95 -14.69
CA LEU A 27 -9.89 2.27 -14.10
C LEU A 27 -10.92 2.13 -13.00
N ARG A 28 -10.57 2.50 -11.76
CA ARG A 28 -11.48 2.44 -10.63
C ARG A 28 -11.91 3.84 -10.20
N LEU A 29 -13.17 3.99 -9.84
CA LEU A 29 -13.70 5.23 -9.30
C LEU A 29 -13.20 5.43 -7.86
N TRP A 30 -12.58 6.58 -7.61
CA TRP A 30 -12.04 6.97 -6.30
C TRP A 30 -13.08 6.87 -5.19
N GLY A 31 -12.70 6.34 -4.05
CA GLY A 31 -13.58 6.15 -2.89
C GLY A 31 -14.62 5.04 -3.06
N THR A 32 -14.45 4.15 -4.05
CA THR A 32 -15.39 3.05 -4.30
C THR A 32 -14.69 1.77 -4.73
N GLU A 33 -15.43 0.66 -4.81
CA GLU A 33 -15.00 -0.60 -5.45
C GLU A 33 -15.32 -0.65 -6.95
N TYR A 34 -16.05 0.34 -7.46
CA TYR A 34 -16.49 0.34 -8.85
C TYR A 34 -15.31 0.55 -9.80
N ALA A 35 -15.03 -0.45 -10.61
CA ALA A 35 -13.93 -0.44 -11.56
C ALA A 35 -14.38 -0.90 -12.95
N HIS A 36 -13.84 -0.25 -13.97
CA HIS A 36 -13.97 -0.66 -15.35
C HIS A 36 -12.73 -1.43 -15.77
N PRO A 37 -12.84 -2.72 -16.10
CA PRO A 37 -11.73 -3.49 -16.65
C PRO A 37 -11.33 -2.93 -18.02
N LEU A 38 -10.04 -2.95 -18.31
CA LEU A 38 -9.51 -2.64 -19.62
C LEU A 38 -9.08 -3.93 -20.32
N PRO A 39 -9.14 -3.98 -21.68
CA PRO A 39 -8.69 -5.13 -22.43
C PRO A 39 -7.23 -5.48 -22.11
N GLU A 40 -6.98 -6.75 -21.80
CA GLU A 40 -5.63 -7.25 -21.57
C GLU A 40 -4.92 -7.55 -22.92
N PRO A 41 -3.61 -7.31 -23.05
CA PRO A 41 -2.84 -7.82 -24.17
C PRO A 41 -2.92 -9.38 -24.23
N PRO A 42 -3.08 -10.01 -25.41
CA PRO A 42 -3.01 -9.48 -26.76
C PRO A 42 -4.34 -9.04 -27.39
N ALA A 43 -5.32 -8.63 -26.60
CA ALA A 43 -6.60 -8.16 -27.14
C ALA A 43 -6.41 -7.07 -28.21
N PRO A 44 -7.35 -6.93 -29.16
CA PRO A 44 -7.26 -5.90 -30.20
C PRO A 44 -7.04 -4.53 -29.55
N ARG A 45 -6.00 -3.84 -30.00
CA ARG A 45 -5.66 -2.49 -29.51
C ARG A 45 -6.67 -1.48 -30.06
N VAL A 46 -7.85 -1.43 -29.43
CA VAL A 46 -8.93 -0.53 -29.80
C VAL A 46 -8.96 0.63 -28.81
N SER A 47 -9.03 1.85 -29.33
CA SER A 47 -9.23 3.03 -28.51
C SER A 47 -10.61 3.00 -27.84
N LEU A 48 -10.69 3.39 -26.56
CA LEU A 48 -11.90 3.34 -25.75
C LEU A 48 -12.33 4.75 -25.38
N LYS A 49 -13.55 5.16 -25.79
CA LYS A 49 -14.11 6.43 -25.36
C LYS A 49 -14.62 6.35 -23.93
N LEU A 50 -14.37 7.42 -23.15
CA LEU A 50 -14.85 7.63 -21.80
C LEU A 50 -15.79 8.84 -21.78
N GLY A 51 -16.93 8.72 -21.12
CA GLY A 51 -17.87 9.82 -21.00
C GLY A 51 -19.22 9.40 -20.45
N SER A 52 -20.18 10.31 -20.51
CA SER A 52 -21.55 10.04 -20.02
C SER A 52 -22.47 9.43 -21.08
N ALA A 53 -22.10 9.45 -22.37
CA ALA A 53 -22.91 8.84 -23.42
C ALA A 53 -22.90 7.31 -23.31
N ASP A 54 -24.02 6.71 -23.70
CA ASP A 54 -24.20 5.26 -23.79
C ASP A 54 -23.33 4.59 -24.87
N THR A 55 -22.86 5.39 -25.83
CA THR A 55 -21.91 4.96 -26.87
C THR A 55 -20.44 4.86 -26.38
N CYS A 56 -20.15 5.32 -25.16
CA CYS A 56 -18.81 5.23 -24.59
C CYS A 56 -18.53 3.80 -24.09
N ALA A 57 -17.36 3.26 -24.43
CA ALA A 57 -16.90 1.95 -23.94
C ALA A 57 -16.75 1.96 -22.41
N VAL A 58 -16.33 3.11 -21.84
CA VAL A 58 -16.32 3.36 -20.39
C VAL A 58 -17.37 4.42 -20.10
N GLN A 59 -18.60 3.96 -19.86
CA GLN A 59 -19.70 4.84 -19.49
C GLN A 59 -19.60 5.22 -18.02
N LEU A 60 -19.56 6.52 -17.74
CA LEU A 60 -19.43 7.07 -16.39
C LEU A 60 -20.66 7.95 -16.06
N ARG A 61 -21.09 7.92 -14.81
CA ARG A 61 -22.21 8.72 -14.33
C ARG A 61 -21.73 9.79 -13.35
N ASP A 62 -21.74 11.06 -13.79
CA ASP A 62 -21.44 12.21 -12.94
C ASP A 62 -22.76 12.89 -12.50
N LYS A 63 -23.13 12.73 -11.23
CA LYS A 63 -24.35 13.35 -10.66
C LYS A 63 -24.32 14.87 -10.73
N ALA A 64 -23.15 15.49 -10.81
CA ALA A 64 -22.99 16.94 -10.92
C ALA A 64 -23.11 17.44 -12.36
N GLY A 65 -23.24 16.55 -13.34
CA GLY A 65 -23.43 16.92 -14.76
C GLY A 65 -22.20 17.60 -15.39
N ARG A 66 -21.03 17.45 -14.81
CA ARG A 66 -19.78 18.09 -15.28
C ARG A 66 -18.98 17.21 -16.26
N LEU A 67 -19.37 15.95 -16.43
CA LEU A 67 -18.77 15.03 -17.40
C LEU A 67 -19.37 15.25 -18.79
N SER A 68 -18.53 15.43 -19.81
CA SER A 68 -18.97 15.52 -21.20
C SER A 68 -19.50 14.19 -21.71
N ARG A 69 -20.34 14.20 -22.74
CA ARG A 69 -20.88 12.98 -23.38
C ARG A 69 -19.76 12.07 -23.88
N GLU A 70 -18.82 12.62 -24.63
CA GLU A 70 -17.53 12.02 -24.96
C GLU A 70 -16.47 12.96 -24.33
N HIS A 71 -15.82 12.51 -23.27
CA HIS A 71 -14.93 13.37 -22.48
C HIS A 71 -13.47 13.13 -22.81
N ALA A 72 -13.08 11.87 -22.85
CA ALA A 72 -11.71 11.45 -23.11
C ALA A 72 -11.68 10.15 -23.91
N MET A 73 -10.51 9.81 -24.42
CA MET A 73 -10.25 8.57 -25.15
C MET A 73 -8.99 7.91 -24.59
N LEU A 74 -9.07 6.63 -24.24
CA LEU A 74 -7.92 5.79 -23.99
C LEU A 74 -7.40 5.27 -25.32
N VAL A 75 -6.13 5.51 -25.57
CA VAL A 75 -5.41 5.06 -26.74
C VAL A 75 -4.40 4.01 -26.27
N PRO A 76 -4.43 2.80 -26.84
CA PRO A 76 -3.44 1.78 -26.49
C PRO A 76 -2.08 2.11 -27.07
N GLU A 77 -1.05 2.06 -26.24
CA GLU A 77 0.35 2.25 -26.59
C GLU A 77 1.12 0.92 -26.49
N ALA A 78 2.38 0.91 -26.94
CA ALA A 78 3.21 -0.29 -26.92
C ALA A 78 3.32 -0.92 -25.51
N THR A 79 3.40 -0.09 -24.48
CA THR A 79 3.66 -0.50 -23.11
C THR A 79 2.52 -0.17 -22.14
N GLY A 80 1.34 0.28 -22.63
CA GLY A 80 0.25 0.66 -21.72
C GLY A 80 -0.85 1.45 -22.41
N TRP A 81 -1.38 2.43 -21.70
CA TRP A 81 -2.47 3.29 -22.15
C TRP A 81 -2.09 4.77 -22.06
N GLU A 82 -2.42 5.53 -23.07
CA GLU A 82 -2.43 6.99 -23.04
C GLU A 82 -3.89 7.50 -23.00
N ILE A 83 -4.18 8.53 -22.19
CA ILE A 83 -5.49 9.16 -22.15
C ILE A 83 -5.44 10.51 -22.86
N HIS A 84 -6.40 10.78 -23.75
CA HIS A 84 -6.53 12.01 -24.54
C HIS A 84 -7.83 12.72 -24.23
N ASP A 85 -7.80 14.03 -24.02
CA ASP A 85 -9.00 14.87 -23.91
C ASP A 85 -9.65 15.03 -25.30
N LEU A 86 -10.96 14.86 -25.37
CA LEU A 86 -11.73 15.03 -26.61
C LEU A 86 -12.35 16.43 -26.74
N GLY A 87 -11.68 17.46 -26.20
CA GLY A 87 -12.22 18.82 -26.17
C GLY A 87 -13.34 18.96 -25.14
N SER A 88 -13.20 18.29 -24.00
CA SER A 88 -14.22 18.25 -22.96
C SER A 88 -14.45 19.61 -22.29
N LYS A 89 -15.68 19.87 -21.82
CA LYS A 89 -16.06 21.16 -21.20
C LYS A 89 -15.20 21.52 -19.99
N ASN A 90 -14.83 20.54 -19.16
CA ASN A 90 -14.10 20.75 -17.90
C ASN A 90 -12.65 20.30 -17.97
N GLY A 91 -12.20 19.78 -19.10
CA GLY A 91 -10.83 19.33 -19.33
C GLY A 91 -10.48 18.04 -18.63
N LEU A 92 -9.40 17.43 -19.11
CA LEU A 92 -8.75 16.29 -18.52
C LEU A 92 -7.70 16.76 -17.51
N TRP A 93 -7.66 16.13 -16.32
CA TRP A 93 -6.64 16.39 -15.31
C TRP A 93 -5.99 15.07 -14.91
N VAL A 94 -4.66 15.00 -14.97
CA VAL A 94 -3.88 13.83 -14.58
C VAL A 94 -2.82 14.24 -13.56
N ALA A 95 -2.70 13.50 -12.46
CA ALA A 95 -1.81 13.83 -11.34
C ALA A 95 -1.95 15.28 -10.85
N GLY A 96 -3.16 15.84 -10.86
CA GLY A 96 -3.44 17.22 -10.44
C GLY A 96 -3.18 18.30 -11.49
N ALA A 97 -2.55 17.98 -12.62
CA ALA A 97 -2.30 18.93 -13.70
C ALA A 97 -3.33 18.80 -14.84
N ARG A 98 -3.78 19.95 -15.39
CA ARG A 98 -4.60 19.94 -16.59
C ARG A 98 -3.75 19.60 -17.81
N THR A 99 -4.22 18.66 -18.63
CA THR A 99 -3.50 18.20 -19.81
C THR A 99 -4.44 17.86 -20.94
N THR A 100 -3.93 17.82 -22.17
CA THR A 100 -4.66 17.28 -23.33
C THR A 100 -4.39 15.81 -23.55
N LYS A 101 -3.25 15.30 -23.04
CA LYS A 101 -2.91 13.88 -23.07
C LYS A 101 -1.91 13.51 -21.98
N ALA A 102 -1.94 12.26 -21.56
CA ALA A 102 -0.98 11.71 -20.59
C ALA A 102 -0.90 10.20 -20.67
N THR A 103 0.29 9.65 -20.48
CA THR A 103 0.50 8.21 -20.28
C THR A 103 0.00 7.81 -18.88
N LEU A 104 -0.73 6.71 -18.79
CA LEU A 104 -1.25 6.21 -17.52
C LEU A 104 -0.20 5.37 -16.80
N GLN A 105 0.01 5.68 -15.53
CA GLN A 105 0.83 4.93 -14.58
C GLN A 105 -0.03 4.40 -13.44
N ALA A 106 0.40 3.30 -12.82
CA ALA A 106 -0.33 2.72 -11.69
C ALA A 106 -0.45 3.70 -10.52
N GLY A 107 -1.67 3.85 -10.02
CA GLY A 107 -2.03 4.75 -8.93
C GLY A 107 -2.21 6.21 -9.33
N VAL A 108 -2.06 6.57 -10.61
CA VAL A 108 -2.31 7.96 -11.04
C VAL A 108 -3.79 8.31 -10.95
N LYS A 109 -4.06 9.51 -10.44
CA LYS A 109 -5.41 10.10 -10.41
C LYS A 109 -5.74 10.76 -11.73
N ILE A 110 -6.92 10.45 -12.27
CA ILE A 110 -7.46 11.01 -13.51
C ILE A 110 -8.79 11.66 -13.16
N ARG A 111 -8.89 12.98 -13.32
CA ARG A 111 -10.15 13.69 -13.08
C ARG A 111 -10.81 14.07 -14.41
N LEU A 112 -12.06 13.65 -14.55
CA LEU A 112 -12.95 13.89 -15.68
C LEU A 112 -14.23 14.54 -15.16
N GLY A 113 -14.40 15.85 -15.40
CA GLY A 113 -15.54 16.58 -14.84
C GLY A 113 -15.58 16.54 -13.32
N GLY A 114 -16.62 15.91 -12.76
CA GLY A 114 -16.80 15.72 -11.32
C GLY A 114 -16.28 14.40 -10.76
N LEU A 115 -15.75 13.55 -11.60
CA LEU A 115 -15.29 12.22 -11.21
C LEU A 115 -13.76 12.15 -11.13
N THR A 116 -13.27 11.36 -10.19
CA THR A 116 -11.85 10.99 -10.10
C THR A 116 -11.74 9.49 -10.28
N LEU A 117 -10.91 9.07 -11.22
CA LEU A 117 -10.56 7.67 -11.45
C LEU A 117 -9.11 7.43 -11.00
N VAL A 118 -8.79 6.17 -10.71
CA VAL A 118 -7.43 5.69 -10.44
C VAL A 118 -7.10 4.63 -11.48
N ALA A 119 -5.95 4.77 -12.13
CA ALA A 119 -5.44 3.74 -13.02
C ALA A 119 -4.77 2.64 -12.20
N GLU A 120 -5.20 1.38 -12.38
CA GLU A 120 -4.72 0.28 -11.56
C GLU A 120 -4.09 -0.82 -12.42
N SER A 121 -2.85 -1.20 -12.07
CA SER A 121 -2.18 -2.42 -12.52
C SER A 121 -2.56 -3.60 -11.61
N LEU A 122 -2.23 -4.83 -11.98
CA LEU A 122 -2.42 -6.00 -11.10
C LEU A 122 -1.64 -5.87 -9.79
N LYS A 123 -0.41 -5.34 -9.84
CA LYS A 123 0.39 -5.08 -8.64
C LYS A 123 -0.27 -4.02 -7.75
N PHE A 124 -0.85 -2.96 -8.34
CA PHE A 124 -1.57 -1.94 -7.58
C PHE A 124 -2.85 -2.49 -6.92
N VAL A 125 -3.56 -3.39 -7.60
CA VAL A 125 -4.69 -4.12 -7.01
C VAL A 125 -4.24 -4.94 -5.79
N GLY A 126 -3.09 -5.60 -5.88
CA GLY A 126 -2.48 -6.31 -4.76
C GLY A 126 -2.11 -5.38 -3.60
N LEU A 127 -1.50 -4.22 -3.89
CA LEU A 127 -1.21 -3.20 -2.86
C LEU A 127 -2.50 -2.70 -2.20
N ARG A 128 -3.54 -2.43 -2.98
CA ARG A 128 -4.83 -2.01 -2.44
C ARG A 128 -5.43 -3.07 -1.51
N SER A 129 -5.36 -4.35 -1.87
CA SER A 129 -5.79 -5.44 -0.99
C SER A 129 -5.04 -5.44 0.35
N LEU A 130 -3.70 -5.23 0.30
CA LEU A 130 -2.89 -5.11 1.51
C LEU A 130 -3.30 -3.89 2.35
N VAL A 131 -3.53 -2.73 1.74
CA VAL A 131 -3.96 -1.51 2.46
C VAL A 131 -5.36 -1.68 3.06
N CYS A 132 -6.30 -2.31 2.35
CA CYS A 132 -7.62 -2.66 2.90
C CYS A 132 -7.48 -3.58 4.12
N ARG A 133 -6.54 -4.53 4.11
CA ARG A 133 -6.26 -5.38 5.28
C ARG A 133 -5.80 -4.55 6.49
N LEU A 134 -5.05 -3.48 6.27
CA LEU A 134 -4.56 -2.59 7.33
C LEU A 134 -5.65 -1.63 7.83
N LEU A 135 -6.45 -1.04 6.93
CA LEU A 135 -7.39 0.05 7.25
C LEU A 135 -8.84 -0.41 7.37
N GLY A 136 -9.30 -1.38 6.58
CA GLY A 136 -10.68 -1.89 6.53
C GLY A 136 -11.22 -2.01 5.11
N TRP A 137 -12.26 -2.84 4.98
CA TRP A 137 -12.97 -3.06 3.71
C TRP A 137 -14.34 -2.38 3.67
N ALA A 138 -14.80 -1.81 4.79
CA ALA A 138 -16.09 -1.15 4.84
C ALA A 138 -16.17 0.03 3.84
N PRO A 139 -17.32 0.25 3.18
CA PRO A 139 -17.47 1.31 2.16
C PRO A 139 -17.04 2.69 2.66
N GLU A 140 -17.24 3.00 3.92
CA GLU A 140 -16.85 4.24 4.58
C GLU A 140 -15.33 4.44 4.62
N ARG A 141 -14.57 3.36 4.51
CA ARG A 141 -13.10 3.35 4.50
C ARG A 141 -12.48 3.50 3.11
N HIS A 142 -13.25 3.36 2.03
CA HIS A 142 -12.70 3.34 0.68
C HIS A 142 -11.93 4.62 0.33
N ALA A 143 -12.42 5.78 0.75
CA ALA A 143 -11.71 7.04 0.53
C ALA A 143 -10.40 7.09 1.31
N GLU A 144 -10.40 6.65 2.59
CA GLU A 144 -9.20 6.56 3.43
C GLU A 144 -8.16 5.59 2.86
N VAL A 145 -8.61 4.45 2.32
CA VAL A 145 -7.75 3.49 1.61
C VAL A 145 -7.09 4.14 0.39
N ASP A 146 -7.85 4.89 -0.39
CA ASP A 146 -7.33 5.56 -1.58
C ASP A 146 -6.35 6.70 -1.23
N GLU A 147 -6.60 7.44 -0.15
CA GLU A 147 -5.67 8.44 0.38
C GLU A 147 -4.37 7.79 0.87
N ALA A 148 -4.46 6.66 1.55
CA ALA A 148 -3.29 5.90 1.99
C ALA A 148 -2.48 5.37 0.79
N LEU A 149 -3.14 4.86 -0.26
CA LEU A 149 -2.48 4.43 -1.49
C LEU A 149 -1.76 5.58 -2.20
N GLN A 150 -2.37 6.76 -2.23
CA GLN A 150 -1.72 7.96 -2.77
C GLN A 150 -0.50 8.34 -1.92
N SER A 151 -0.64 8.34 -0.60
CA SER A 151 0.47 8.61 0.33
C SER A 151 1.64 7.64 0.15
N LEU A 152 1.35 6.36 -0.09
CA LEU A 152 2.37 5.36 -0.38
C LEU A 152 3.07 5.63 -1.71
N ARG A 153 2.32 6.03 -2.74
CA ARG A 153 2.86 6.41 -4.05
C ARG A 153 3.76 7.64 -3.94
N ASP A 154 3.30 8.69 -3.29
CA ASP A 154 4.06 9.93 -3.09
C ASP A 154 5.33 9.67 -2.26
N SER A 155 5.23 8.81 -1.23
CA SER A 155 6.40 8.38 -0.46
C SER A 155 7.42 7.60 -1.30
N ALA A 156 6.97 6.82 -2.27
CA ALA A 156 7.86 6.05 -3.13
C ALA A 156 8.52 6.92 -4.21
N ILE A 157 7.75 7.78 -4.88
CA ILE A 157 8.20 8.58 -6.03
C ILE A 157 8.90 9.87 -5.58
N GLU A 158 8.25 10.62 -4.68
CA GLU A 158 8.71 11.94 -4.23
C GLU A 158 9.60 11.88 -2.99
N ARG A 159 9.79 10.67 -2.43
CA ARG A 159 10.54 10.46 -1.17
C ARG A 159 9.95 11.21 0.03
N THR A 160 8.65 11.52 -0.02
CA THR A 160 7.92 12.09 1.12
C THR A 160 7.99 11.12 2.31
N PRO A 161 8.45 11.53 3.50
CA PRO A 161 8.49 10.67 4.66
C PRO A 161 7.09 10.18 5.04
N LEU A 162 6.97 8.90 5.35
CA LEU A 162 5.72 8.25 5.73
C LEU A 162 5.69 8.00 7.24
N ILE A 163 4.58 8.31 7.89
CA ILE A 163 4.33 7.93 9.28
C ILE A 163 3.26 6.83 9.29
N LEU A 164 3.64 5.68 9.82
CA LEU A 164 2.70 4.60 10.16
C LEU A 164 2.31 4.71 11.62
N ILE A 165 1.01 4.76 11.90
CA ILE A 165 0.47 4.79 13.26
C ILE A 165 -0.32 3.52 13.51
N GLY A 166 0.01 2.80 14.59
CA GLY A 166 -0.70 1.56 14.94
C GLY A 166 -0.15 0.89 16.19
N SER A 167 -0.83 -0.14 16.64
CA SER A 167 -0.44 -0.93 17.81
C SER A 167 0.60 -1.98 17.42
N GLY A 168 1.47 -2.35 18.37
CA GLY A 168 2.50 -3.38 18.21
C GLY A 168 3.74 -2.89 17.48
N ASP A 169 4.55 -3.84 16.98
CA ASP A 169 5.71 -3.55 16.14
C ASP A 169 5.27 -3.35 14.69
N LEU A 170 5.52 -2.16 14.16
CA LEU A 170 5.14 -1.79 12.79
C LEU A 170 6.24 -2.07 11.75
N ALA A 171 7.44 -2.48 12.18
CA ALA A 171 8.53 -2.78 11.25
C ALA A 171 8.18 -3.93 10.29
N PRO A 172 7.49 -5.01 10.69
CA PRO A 172 7.02 -6.04 9.75
C PRO A 172 6.02 -5.51 8.73
N VAL A 173 5.10 -4.62 9.13
CA VAL A 173 4.14 -3.96 8.22
C VAL A 173 4.88 -3.07 7.22
N ALA A 174 5.83 -2.24 7.71
CA ALA A 174 6.68 -1.40 6.87
C ALA A 174 7.50 -2.23 5.86
N ALA A 175 8.07 -3.36 6.30
CA ALA A 175 8.83 -4.27 5.44
C ALA A 175 7.95 -4.91 4.35
N ARG A 176 6.71 -5.27 4.67
CA ARG A 176 5.76 -5.81 3.69
C ARG A 176 5.36 -4.75 2.65
N LEU A 177 5.01 -3.54 3.09
CA LEU A 177 4.73 -2.41 2.21
C LEU A 177 5.95 -2.09 1.32
N HIS A 178 7.15 -2.05 1.90
CA HIS A 178 8.40 -1.85 1.17
C HIS A 178 8.56 -2.85 0.03
N ARG A 179 8.44 -4.17 0.34
CA ARG A 179 8.61 -5.24 -0.66
C ARG A 179 7.63 -5.12 -1.83
N VAL A 180 6.38 -4.77 -1.53
CA VAL A 180 5.36 -4.59 -2.57
C VAL A 180 5.65 -3.34 -3.41
N ILE A 181 6.07 -2.24 -2.78
CA ILE A 181 6.19 -0.92 -3.41
C ILE A 181 7.51 -0.75 -4.16
N LEU A 182 8.62 -1.17 -3.58
CA LEU A 182 9.98 -1.00 -4.14
C LEU A 182 10.56 -2.28 -4.74
N GLY A 183 9.86 -3.41 -4.57
CA GLY A 183 10.35 -4.72 -4.99
C GLY A 183 11.24 -5.41 -3.95
N PRO A 184 11.53 -6.71 -4.16
CA PRO A 184 12.26 -7.52 -3.19
C PRO A 184 13.76 -7.20 -3.11
N GLU A 185 14.33 -6.59 -4.16
CA GLU A 185 15.77 -6.32 -4.27
C GLU A 185 16.18 -5.01 -3.60
N ALA A 186 15.25 -4.10 -3.34
CA ALA A 186 15.55 -2.83 -2.70
C ALA A 186 15.89 -3.06 -1.20
N PRO A 187 16.92 -2.36 -0.65
CA PRO A 187 17.31 -2.55 0.74
C PRO A 187 16.25 -2.05 1.71
N PHE A 188 15.97 -2.84 2.75
CA PHE A 188 15.12 -2.46 3.88
C PHE A 188 15.91 -2.56 5.17
N LEU A 189 15.97 -1.45 5.91
CA LEU A 189 16.62 -1.41 7.22
C LEU A 189 15.63 -0.97 8.31
N ALA A 190 15.44 -1.81 9.33
CA ALA A 190 14.81 -1.40 10.58
C ALA A 190 15.88 -0.82 11.51
N TYR A 191 15.73 0.46 11.87
CA TYR A 191 16.71 1.17 12.70
C TYR A 191 16.67 0.69 14.14
N ASP A 192 17.78 0.18 14.63
CA ASP A 192 17.93 -0.38 15.97
C ASP A 192 18.36 0.65 17.05
N GLY A 193 18.72 1.85 16.62
CA GLY A 193 19.21 2.88 17.52
C GLY A 193 20.72 3.13 17.47
N SER A 194 21.43 2.46 16.58
CA SER A 194 22.86 2.59 16.35
C SER A 194 23.26 3.89 15.61
N ASP A 195 24.34 3.88 14.87
CA ASP A 195 24.79 5.01 14.06
C ASP A 195 23.80 5.35 12.94
N VAL A 196 23.30 6.60 12.96
CA VAL A 196 22.32 7.11 11.98
C VAL A 196 22.93 7.19 10.59
N SER A 197 24.18 7.62 10.45
CA SER A 197 24.85 7.76 9.15
C SER A 197 25.06 6.40 8.50
N ALA A 198 25.50 5.41 9.25
CA ALA A 198 25.64 4.03 8.77
C ALA A 198 24.28 3.43 8.37
N ALA A 199 23.22 3.69 9.15
CA ALA A 199 21.87 3.22 8.85
C ALA A 199 21.32 3.86 7.58
N ILE A 200 21.51 5.17 7.37
CA ILE A 200 21.10 5.86 6.14
C ILE A 200 21.85 5.27 4.95
N HIS A 201 23.15 5.08 5.06
CA HIS A 201 23.96 4.51 3.98
C HIS A 201 23.51 3.09 3.60
N ALA A 202 23.26 2.24 4.58
CA ALA A 202 22.77 0.88 4.34
C ALA A 202 21.36 0.81 3.72
N ALA A 203 20.55 1.85 3.93
CA ALA A 203 19.18 1.94 3.40
C ALA A 203 19.08 2.73 2.08
N MET A 204 20.20 3.22 1.51
CA MET A 204 20.18 4.03 0.27
C MET A 204 19.45 3.29 -0.84
N ASN A 205 18.66 4.03 -1.64
CA ASN A 205 17.76 3.51 -2.69
C ASN A 205 16.66 2.56 -2.18
N GLY A 206 16.51 2.40 -0.87
CA GLY A 206 15.56 1.51 -0.24
C GLY A 206 14.66 2.20 0.77
N THR A 207 14.48 1.58 1.94
CA THR A 207 13.67 2.11 3.03
C THR A 207 14.41 2.03 4.36
N LEU A 208 14.44 3.16 5.07
CA LEU A 208 14.82 3.25 6.47
C LEU A 208 13.56 3.32 7.34
N CYS A 209 13.32 2.29 8.15
CA CYS A 209 12.18 2.19 9.07
C CYS A 209 12.63 2.54 10.48
N VAL A 210 12.02 3.58 11.08
CA VAL A 210 12.45 4.13 12.37
C VAL A 210 11.29 4.11 13.36
N PRO A 211 11.40 3.38 14.49
CA PRO A 211 10.41 3.47 15.56
C PRO A 211 10.53 4.81 16.30
N ILE A 212 9.42 5.54 16.46
CA ILE A 212 9.39 6.81 17.19
C ILE A 212 9.41 6.54 18.69
N ARG A 213 10.60 6.56 19.30
CA ARG A 213 10.80 6.47 20.76
C ARG A 213 10.88 7.86 21.41
N GLY A 214 11.07 8.93 20.61
CA GLY A 214 11.11 10.34 21.02
C GLY A 214 11.13 11.24 19.79
N HIS A 215 10.39 12.36 19.83
CA HIS A 215 10.21 13.25 18.69
C HIS A 215 11.52 13.92 18.23
N ALA A 216 12.33 14.42 19.14
CA ALA A 216 13.59 15.10 18.81
C ALA A 216 14.54 14.20 18.01
N ARG A 217 14.65 12.92 18.40
CA ARG A 217 15.47 11.95 17.67
C ARG A 217 14.90 11.61 16.29
N ALA A 218 13.58 11.45 16.19
CA ALA A 218 12.92 11.16 14.93
C ALA A 218 13.05 12.35 13.94
N SER A 219 12.91 13.59 14.42
CA SER A 219 13.16 14.79 13.62
C SER A 219 14.60 14.85 13.14
N ALA A 220 15.59 14.64 14.02
CA ALA A 220 17.00 14.66 13.62
C ALA A 220 17.34 13.60 12.56
N ILE A 221 16.70 12.41 12.63
CA ILE A 221 16.87 11.39 11.59
C ILE A 221 16.18 11.82 10.29
N ALA A 222 15.02 12.45 10.35
CA ALA A 222 14.33 12.95 9.16
C ALA A 222 15.16 14.05 8.47
N ASP A 223 15.76 14.96 9.24
CA ASP A 223 16.64 16.01 8.72
C ASP A 223 17.90 15.41 8.09
N ALA A 224 18.53 14.42 8.73
CA ALA A 224 19.70 13.73 8.20
C ALA A 224 19.39 12.97 6.90
N VAL A 225 18.22 12.30 6.82
CA VAL A 225 17.76 11.66 5.59
C VAL A 225 17.48 12.70 4.50
N HIS A 226 16.87 13.83 4.87
CA HIS A 226 16.56 14.89 3.92
C HIS A 226 17.83 15.56 3.33
N ALA A 227 18.93 15.56 4.06
CA ALA A 227 20.21 16.08 3.59
C ALA A 227 20.89 15.18 2.52
N VAL A 228 20.43 13.93 2.36
CA VAL A 228 20.94 13.03 1.30
C VAL A 228 20.38 13.49 -0.04
N GLU A 229 21.18 13.37 -1.10
CA GLU A 229 20.75 13.62 -2.47
C GLU A 229 19.51 12.78 -2.81
N ILE A 230 18.52 13.40 -3.47
CA ILE A 230 17.19 12.80 -3.68
C ILE A 230 17.26 11.48 -4.45
N THR A 231 18.19 11.37 -5.40
CA THR A 231 18.38 10.17 -6.24
C THR A 231 18.82 8.94 -5.44
N ALA A 232 19.56 9.13 -4.35
CA ALA A 232 20.08 8.06 -3.49
C ALA A 232 19.34 7.98 -2.14
N ARG A 233 18.52 8.97 -1.81
CA ARG A 233 17.83 9.09 -0.53
C ARG A 233 16.97 7.87 -0.23
N PRO A 234 17.09 7.24 0.96
CA PRO A 234 16.17 6.20 1.37
C PRO A 234 14.77 6.78 1.60
N ARG A 235 13.74 5.99 1.32
CA ARG A 235 12.39 6.28 1.77
C ARG A 235 12.36 6.16 3.30
N LEU A 236 11.94 7.22 3.99
CA LEU A 236 11.83 7.22 5.45
C LEU A 236 10.42 6.77 5.86
N VAL A 237 10.36 5.73 6.69
CA VAL A 237 9.12 5.26 7.34
C VAL A 237 9.28 5.39 8.84
N LEU A 238 8.48 6.27 9.45
CA LEU A 238 8.45 6.49 10.89
C LEU A 238 7.29 5.67 11.49
N CYS A 239 7.55 4.88 12.53
CA CYS A 239 6.56 4.02 13.17
C CYS A 239 6.17 4.58 14.53
N ALA A 240 4.90 5.00 14.67
CA ALA A 240 4.34 5.58 15.88
C ALA A 240 3.28 4.65 16.50
N SER A 241 3.27 4.51 17.82
CA SER A 241 2.22 3.77 18.52
C SER A 241 0.97 4.61 18.81
N LYS A 242 1.07 5.93 18.69
CA LYS A 242 -0.02 6.89 18.98
C LYS A 242 0.04 8.09 18.04
N ALA A 243 -1.11 8.65 17.69
CA ALA A 243 -1.20 9.86 16.86
C ALA A 243 -0.49 11.07 17.48
N SER A 244 -0.43 11.17 18.83
CA SER A 244 0.30 12.24 19.53
C SER A 244 1.80 12.22 19.25
N GLN A 245 2.39 11.05 19.01
CA GLN A 245 3.82 10.95 18.65
C GLN A 245 4.05 11.49 17.23
N ALA A 246 3.15 11.23 16.30
CA ALA A 246 3.20 11.78 14.95
C ALA A 246 3.00 13.31 14.96
N ALA A 247 2.01 13.79 15.72
CA ALA A 247 1.75 15.22 15.87
C ALA A 247 2.93 15.98 16.50
N ALA A 248 3.65 15.35 17.43
CA ALA A 248 4.82 15.96 18.09
C ALA A 248 6.03 16.15 17.16
N LEU A 249 6.09 15.45 16.02
CA LEU A 249 7.18 15.67 15.05
C LEU A 249 7.13 17.08 14.46
N GLY A 250 6.00 17.76 14.58
CA GLY A 250 5.80 19.09 14.00
C GLY A 250 5.98 19.01 12.47
N GLY A 251 5.63 20.02 11.79
CA GLY A 251 5.88 20.06 10.36
C GLY A 251 4.81 20.86 9.65
N LYS A 252 5.14 21.35 8.46
CA LYS A 252 4.16 21.99 7.59
C LYS A 252 3.18 20.93 7.10
N PRO A 253 1.91 21.26 6.89
CA PRO A 253 0.96 20.37 6.21
C PRO A 253 1.59 19.82 4.92
N GLY A 254 1.54 18.50 4.73
CA GLY A 254 2.14 17.83 3.57
C GLY A 254 3.61 17.41 3.71
N GLN A 255 4.30 17.78 4.80
CA GLN A 255 5.69 17.35 5.03
C GLN A 255 5.81 15.86 5.31
N PHE A 256 4.78 15.23 5.86
CA PHE A 256 4.69 13.81 6.13
C PHE A 256 3.39 13.25 5.57
N ALA A 257 3.47 12.09 4.93
CA ALA A 257 2.30 11.28 4.66
C ALA A 257 1.98 10.44 5.90
N VAL A 258 0.71 10.33 6.28
CA VAL A 258 0.32 9.63 7.51
C VAL A 258 -0.70 8.54 7.20
N ILE A 259 -0.44 7.32 7.67
CA ILE A 259 -1.37 6.19 7.61
C ILE A 259 -1.64 5.71 9.03
N ALA A 260 -2.87 5.89 9.52
CA ALA A 260 -3.28 5.49 10.85
C ALA A 260 -4.11 4.20 10.77
N MET A 261 -3.55 3.10 11.26
CA MET A 261 -4.21 1.80 11.27
C MET A 261 -5.13 1.68 12.49
N PRO A 262 -6.42 1.33 12.32
CA PRO A 262 -7.30 1.06 13.44
C PRO A 262 -6.83 -0.17 14.21
N PRO A 263 -7.00 -0.21 15.54
CA PRO A 263 -6.64 -1.39 16.32
C PRO A 263 -7.49 -2.59 15.90
N LEU A 264 -6.92 -3.79 15.92
CA LEU A 264 -7.63 -5.02 15.53
C LEU A 264 -8.91 -5.25 16.35
N SER A 265 -8.92 -4.81 17.60
CA SER A 265 -10.11 -4.88 18.46
C SER A 265 -11.30 -4.04 17.97
N ALA A 266 -11.06 -3.06 17.11
CA ALA A 266 -12.10 -2.23 16.50
C ALA A 266 -12.55 -2.76 15.10
N ARG A 267 -11.98 -3.89 14.64
CA ARG A 267 -12.21 -4.43 13.29
C ARG A 267 -13.33 -5.47 13.23
N GLY A 268 -13.89 -5.89 14.37
CA GLY A 268 -15.05 -6.79 14.43
C GLY A 268 -14.89 -8.05 13.55
N ASP A 269 -15.89 -8.30 12.69
CA ASP A 269 -15.92 -9.46 11.81
C ASP A 269 -14.82 -9.47 10.73
N GLU A 270 -14.20 -8.34 10.45
CA GLU A 270 -13.08 -8.26 9.50
C GLU A 270 -11.83 -9.02 9.98
N VAL A 271 -11.69 -9.26 11.30
CA VAL A 271 -10.54 -10.00 11.86
C VAL A 271 -10.42 -11.39 11.24
N LEU A 272 -11.53 -12.09 11.01
CA LEU A 272 -11.50 -13.41 10.37
C LEU A 272 -10.97 -13.33 8.93
N ARG A 273 -11.39 -12.31 8.19
CA ARG A 273 -10.87 -12.05 6.84
C ARG A 273 -9.37 -11.73 6.87
N ILE A 274 -8.92 -10.91 7.84
CA ILE A 274 -7.48 -10.63 8.04
C ILE A 274 -6.71 -11.92 8.31
N VAL A 275 -7.21 -12.79 9.18
CA VAL A 275 -6.62 -14.09 9.51
C VAL A 275 -6.47 -14.96 8.25
N HIS A 276 -7.50 -15.04 7.43
CA HIS A 276 -7.46 -15.82 6.19
C HIS A 276 -6.44 -15.27 5.20
N GLU A 277 -6.52 -13.99 4.87
CA GLU A 277 -5.65 -13.37 3.87
C GLU A 277 -4.19 -13.34 4.34
N ALA A 278 -3.92 -12.92 5.58
CA ALA A 278 -2.58 -12.93 6.14
C ALA A 278 -2.02 -14.34 6.29
N GLY A 279 -2.86 -15.32 6.69
CA GLY A 279 -2.49 -16.71 6.79
C GLY A 279 -2.05 -17.29 5.45
N GLN A 280 -2.78 -17.02 4.37
CA GLN A 280 -2.42 -17.47 3.02
C GLN A 280 -1.09 -16.86 2.55
N ASP A 281 -0.86 -15.57 2.81
CA ASP A 281 0.39 -14.91 2.48
C ASP A 281 1.56 -15.56 3.24
N LEU A 282 1.41 -15.74 4.55
CA LEU A 282 2.43 -16.35 5.40
C LEU A 282 2.70 -17.81 5.00
N ALA A 283 1.67 -18.58 4.66
CA ALA A 283 1.85 -19.95 4.19
C ALA A 283 2.73 -19.98 2.92
N ARG A 284 2.44 -19.11 1.94
CA ARG A 284 3.25 -18.96 0.72
C ARG A 284 4.69 -18.53 1.02
N GLU A 285 4.88 -17.53 1.90
CA GLU A 285 6.21 -17.07 2.33
C GLU A 285 7.02 -18.18 2.98
N MET A 286 6.38 -19.08 3.72
CA MET A 286 7.03 -20.24 4.38
C MET A 286 7.16 -21.47 3.48
N GLY A 287 6.71 -21.43 2.23
CA GLY A 287 6.74 -22.56 1.30
C GLY A 287 5.72 -23.67 1.62
N ALA A 288 4.59 -23.31 2.25
CA ALA A 288 3.47 -24.21 2.48
C ALA A 288 2.44 -24.10 1.34
N GLN A 289 1.83 -25.21 0.95
CA GLN A 289 0.76 -25.22 -0.06
C GLN A 289 -0.57 -24.63 0.47
N SER A 290 -0.78 -24.71 1.78
CA SER A 290 -1.95 -24.16 2.47
C SER A 290 -1.61 -23.77 3.91
N THR A 291 -2.50 -23.05 4.58
CA THR A 291 -2.36 -22.72 6.01
C THR A 291 -2.52 -23.92 6.93
N GLY A 292 -3.22 -24.97 6.47
CA GLY A 292 -3.60 -26.11 7.28
C GLY A 292 -4.59 -25.79 8.41
N PHE A 293 -5.20 -24.59 8.43
CA PHE A 293 -6.14 -24.19 9.48
C PHE A 293 -7.36 -25.12 9.49
N THR A 294 -7.73 -25.56 10.67
CA THR A 294 -9.01 -26.23 10.94
C THR A 294 -10.08 -25.16 11.31
N THR A 295 -11.36 -25.54 11.25
CA THR A 295 -12.46 -24.68 11.74
C THR A 295 -12.20 -24.23 13.18
N HIS A 296 -11.75 -25.13 14.04
CA HIS A 296 -11.41 -24.83 15.42
C HIS A 296 -10.24 -23.80 15.55
N ASP A 297 -9.24 -23.87 14.68
CA ASP A 297 -8.17 -22.85 14.68
C ASP A 297 -8.72 -21.47 14.34
N LEU A 298 -9.62 -21.38 13.36
CA LEU A 298 -10.23 -20.11 12.92
C LEU A 298 -11.10 -19.51 14.02
N GLU A 299 -11.97 -20.32 14.65
CA GLU A 299 -12.78 -19.92 15.80
C GLU A 299 -11.90 -19.36 16.92
N ARG A 300 -10.82 -20.05 17.24
CA ARG A 300 -9.87 -19.61 18.26
C ARG A 300 -9.15 -18.33 17.88
N LEU A 301 -8.62 -18.23 16.66
CA LEU A 301 -7.90 -17.04 16.19
C LEU A 301 -8.81 -15.80 16.20
N GLN A 302 -10.10 -15.98 15.93
CA GLN A 302 -11.08 -14.89 16.01
C GLN A 302 -11.28 -14.37 17.44
N THR A 303 -11.13 -15.22 18.45
CA THR A 303 -11.28 -14.82 19.86
C THR A 303 -10.02 -14.26 20.50
N PHE A 304 -8.86 -14.37 19.84
CA PHE A 304 -7.60 -13.85 20.35
C PHE A 304 -7.60 -12.32 20.40
N LYS A 305 -7.12 -11.78 21.52
CA LYS A 305 -6.84 -10.34 21.64
C LYS A 305 -5.42 -10.09 21.16
N PHE A 306 -5.28 -9.70 19.89
CA PHE A 306 -4.00 -9.34 19.32
C PHE A 306 -3.62 -7.92 19.73
N SER A 307 -2.36 -7.73 20.14
CA SER A 307 -1.82 -6.40 20.47
C SER A 307 -1.56 -5.55 19.22
N GLY A 308 -1.34 -6.18 18.06
CA GLY A 308 -1.09 -5.54 16.77
C GLY A 308 -1.07 -6.57 15.65
N MET A 309 -0.76 -6.10 14.44
CA MET A 309 -0.61 -6.97 13.25
C MET A 309 0.58 -7.94 13.39
N ASP A 310 1.64 -7.52 14.05
CA ASP A 310 2.82 -8.32 14.36
C ASP A 310 2.48 -9.53 15.23
N ASP A 311 1.74 -9.34 16.33
CA ASP A 311 1.27 -10.41 17.22
C ASP A 311 0.32 -11.36 16.49
N LEU A 312 -0.57 -10.83 15.66
CA LEU A 312 -1.45 -11.64 14.81
C LEU A 312 -0.61 -12.52 13.86
N GLU A 313 0.30 -11.93 13.08
CA GLU A 313 1.11 -12.65 12.11
C GLU A 313 2.02 -13.70 12.79
N ASP A 314 2.61 -13.37 13.95
CA ASP A 314 3.41 -14.33 14.72
C ASP A 314 2.55 -15.51 15.21
N SER A 315 1.33 -15.24 15.67
CA SER A 315 0.37 -16.27 16.04
C SER A 315 -0.01 -17.16 14.84
N LEU A 316 -0.25 -16.58 13.67
CA LEU A 316 -0.56 -17.32 12.44
C LEU A 316 0.62 -18.19 12.01
N ARG A 317 1.86 -17.65 12.01
CA ARG A 317 3.07 -18.46 11.71
C ARG A 317 3.18 -19.69 12.60
N ARG A 318 2.93 -19.54 13.89
CA ARG A 318 2.96 -20.65 14.86
C ARG A 318 1.91 -21.69 14.57
N VAL A 319 0.67 -21.29 14.26
CA VAL A 319 -0.39 -22.25 13.92
C VAL A 319 -0.05 -22.96 12.61
N ILE A 320 0.35 -22.23 11.56
CA ILE A 320 0.69 -22.81 10.26
C ILE A 320 1.80 -23.85 10.39
N VAL A 321 2.90 -23.54 11.07
CA VAL A 321 4.00 -24.51 11.19
C VAL A 321 3.60 -25.76 11.97
N MET A 322 2.75 -25.63 12.99
CA MET A 322 2.25 -26.78 13.73
C MET A 322 1.33 -27.67 12.88
N ARG A 323 0.49 -27.05 12.06
CA ARG A 323 -0.46 -27.79 11.19
C ARG A 323 0.21 -28.44 10.00
N VAL A 324 1.15 -27.74 9.36
CA VAL A 324 1.79 -28.21 8.12
C VAL A 324 2.97 -29.14 8.38
N TRP A 325 3.79 -28.85 9.37
CA TRP A 325 5.04 -29.62 9.65
C TRP A 325 5.07 -30.29 11.01
N GLY A 326 4.07 -30.11 11.85
CA GLY A 326 4.08 -30.60 13.23
C GLY A 326 4.94 -29.74 14.16
N VAL A 327 4.83 -29.98 15.49
CA VAL A 327 5.45 -29.12 16.51
C VAL A 327 6.98 -29.11 16.42
N THR A 328 7.62 -30.26 16.21
CA THR A 328 9.08 -30.37 16.22
C THR A 328 9.72 -29.69 15.00
N ALA A 329 9.28 -30.06 13.80
CA ALA A 329 9.80 -29.46 12.57
C ALA A 329 9.37 -27.97 12.43
N GLY A 330 8.16 -27.64 12.88
CA GLY A 330 7.66 -26.27 12.92
C GLY A 330 8.47 -25.36 13.82
N ALA A 331 8.85 -25.82 15.03
CA ALA A 331 9.70 -25.06 15.93
C ALA A 331 11.07 -24.77 15.28
N LYS A 332 11.69 -25.77 14.66
CA LYS A 332 12.95 -25.61 13.92
C LYS A 332 12.81 -24.57 12.79
N LYS A 333 11.71 -24.61 12.03
CA LYS A 333 11.45 -23.68 10.92
C LYS A 333 11.31 -22.23 11.39
N LEU A 334 10.79 -22.01 12.60
CA LEU A 334 10.70 -20.68 13.23
C LEU A 334 11.93 -20.27 14.03
N GLY A 335 12.97 -21.09 14.10
CA GLY A 335 14.14 -20.85 14.97
C GLY A 335 13.81 -20.92 16.47
N LEU A 336 12.73 -21.60 16.86
CA LEU A 336 12.25 -21.71 18.23
C LEU A 336 12.63 -23.08 18.86
N LYS A 337 12.69 -23.11 20.20
CA LYS A 337 12.75 -24.38 20.93
C LYS A 337 11.37 -25.08 20.86
N HIS A 338 11.37 -26.40 20.74
CA HIS A 338 10.15 -27.22 20.78
C HIS A 338 9.26 -26.88 22.00
N SER A 339 9.88 -26.75 23.19
CA SER A 339 9.18 -26.39 24.43
C SER A 339 8.49 -25.03 24.34
N SER A 340 9.11 -24.05 23.67
CA SER A 340 8.54 -22.71 23.51
C SER A 340 7.27 -22.74 22.66
N LEU A 341 7.29 -23.45 21.52
CA LEU A 341 6.12 -23.60 20.66
C LEU A 341 4.99 -24.40 21.35
N SER A 342 5.34 -25.51 22.04
CA SER A 342 4.38 -26.32 22.80
C SER A 342 3.77 -25.56 23.97
N THR A 343 4.53 -24.73 24.69
CA THR A 343 4.04 -23.92 25.80
C THR A 343 3.12 -22.81 25.27
N TRP A 344 3.49 -22.14 24.17
CA TRP A 344 2.64 -21.16 23.53
C TRP A 344 1.29 -21.77 23.12
N ALA A 345 1.30 -22.94 22.47
CA ALA A 345 0.08 -23.64 22.07
C ALA A 345 -0.83 -23.97 23.28
N ARG A 346 -0.23 -24.40 24.40
CA ARG A 346 -0.98 -24.69 25.63
C ARG A 346 -1.50 -23.43 26.33
N SER A 347 -0.73 -22.35 26.36
CA SER A 347 -1.16 -21.09 26.99
C SER A 347 -2.35 -20.47 26.26
N LYS A 348 -2.31 -20.47 24.92
CA LYS A 348 -3.44 -19.99 24.12
C LYS A 348 -4.67 -20.92 24.19
N ASN A 349 -4.51 -22.22 24.51
CA ASN A 349 -5.62 -23.13 24.77
C ASN A 349 -6.31 -22.88 26.12
N ARG A 350 -5.59 -22.44 27.14
CA ARG A 350 -6.14 -22.20 28.50
C ARG A 350 -6.95 -20.90 28.59
N ASN A 351 -6.65 -19.89 27.80
CA ASN A 351 -7.37 -18.61 27.81
C ASN A 351 -8.77 -18.66 27.18
N LEU A 352 -9.23 -19.85 26.75
CA LEU A 352 -10.59 -20.09 26.24
C LEU A 352 -11.50 -20.79 27.26
N SER A 353 -10.99 -21.14 28.45
CA SER A 353 -11.74 -21.83 29.52
C SER A 353 -12.03 -20.93 30.73
N THR A 354 -11.88 -19.64 30.59
CA THR A 354 -12.37 -18.59 31.53
C THR A 354 -13.13 -17.54 30.73
#